data_fe9a66aad8d2d01f955af07f80bf5d31
#
_entry.id   fe9a66aad8d2d01f955af07f80bf5d31
#
_cell.length_a   1.000
_cell.length_b   1.000
_cell.length_c   1.000
_cell.angle_alpha   90.00
_cell.angle_beta   90.00
_cell.angle_gamma   90.00
#
_symmetry.space_group_name_H-M   'P 1'
#
loop_
_entity.id
_entity.type
_entity.pdbx_description
1 polymer ?
#
loop_
_entity_poly.entity_id
_entity_poly.type
_entity_poly.pdbx_seq_one_letter_code
_entity_poly.pdbx_strand_id
1 'polypeptide(L)'
;MKRLFAGATDTGCVRSANQDSYYIDPEGRFFVVADGMGGHAGGEVASQIAVDSIRACLEALWDDETTPQQLMQDAISKANQAIINDQADHPVRSDMGTTIVILLFRDEQPWYCHIGDSRLYRLRGPKLEQISDDHTWIARAIQTGVVNPEDAKSHPWRHMLLQCLGREDVKSISAREIEWQPGDRFLICSDGLTEELTDDRIAHHLKSIRNCQQAAQALIESAKLRGGRDNITVVIVSNELNTNS
;
A
#
# COMPACT_ATOMS: atom_id res chain seq x y z
N MET A 1 3.08 -20.04 -12.66
CA MET A 1 3.55 -20.16 -11.25
C MET A 1 2.33 -19.97 -10.33
N LYS A 2 2.29 -20.64 -9.15
CA LYS A 2 1.17 -20.43 -8.23
C LYS A 2 1.54 -19.35 -7.24
N ARG A 3 0.77 -18.28 -7.20
CA ARG A 3 0.87 -17.22 -6.19
C ARG A 3 0.08 -17.62 -4.95
N LEU A 4 0.69 -17.49 -3.78
CA LEU A 4 0.01 -17.55 -2.50
C LEU A 4 -0.10 -16.13 -1.94
N PHE A 5 -1.26 -15.78 -1.46
CA PHE A 5 -1.49 -14.44 -0.96
C PHE A 5 -2.47 -14.44 0.22
N ALA A 6 -2.35 -13.43 1.06
CA ALA A 6 -3.30 -13.14 2.13
C ALA A 6 -3.15 -11.69 2.55
N GLY A 7 -4.21 -11.14 3.12
CA GLY A 7 -4.20 -9.82 3.72
C GLY A 7 -4.91 -9.83 5.07
N ALA A 8 -4.61 -8.84 5.86
CA ALA A 8 -5.27 -8.56 7.13
C ALA A 8 -5.22 -7.06 7.42
N THR A 9 -6.22 -6.57 8.12
CA THR A 9 -6.29 -5.19 8.62
C THR A 9 -6.78 -5.18 10.06
N ASP A 10 -6.34 -4.21 10.84
CA ASP A 10 -6.73 -4.02 12.25
C ASP A 10 -6.76 -2.52 12.57
N THR A 11 -7.71 -2.12 13.38
CA THR A 11 -7.86 -0.71 13.82
C THR A 11 -6.67 -0.21 14.65
N GLY A 12 -5.84 -1.11 15.14
CA GLY A 12 -4.79 -0.79 16.12
C GLY A 12 -5.34 -0.66 17.54
N CYS A 13 -4.51 -0.10 18.43
CA CYS A 13 -4.83 0.00 19.86
C CYS A 13 -5.34 1.38 20.27
N VAL A 14 -5.20 2.41 19.44
CA VAL A 14 -5.45 3.82 19.78
C VAL A 14 -6.59 4.42 18.96
N ARG A 15 -6.69 4.07 17.69
CA ARG A 15 -7.74 4.59 16.79
C ARG A 15 -9.10 4.00 17.14
N SER A 16 -10.16 4.77 16.95
CA SER A 16 -11.56 4.34 17.18
C SER A 16 -12.21 3.75 15.94
N ALA A 17 -11.66 4.01 14.75
CA ALA A 17 -12.13 3.52 13.46
C ALA A 17 -10.95 3.08 12.61
N ASN A 18 -11.20 2.15 11.70
CA ASN A 18 -10.23 1.74 10.70
C ASN A 18 -10.48 2.54 9.42
N GLN A 19 -9.53 3.38 9.05
CA GLN A 19 -9.57 4.21 7.84
C GLN A 19 -8.77 3.59 6.70
N ASP A 20 -8.10 2.45 6.95
CA ASP A 20 -7.47 1.65 5.90
C ASP A 20 -8.49 0.83 5.14
N SER A 21 -8.23 0.64 3.86
CA SER A 21 -8.97 -0.30 3.01
C SER A 21 -8.00 -1.12 2.16
N TYR A 22 -8.35 -2.36 1.86
CA TYR A 22 -7.57 -3.18 0.95
C TYR A 22 -8.44 -4.09 0.09
N TYR A 23 -7.90 -4.52 -1.03
CA TYR A 23 -8.52 -5.52 -1.88
C TYR A 23 -7.50 -6.53 -2.38
N ILE A 24 -7.91 -7.78 -2.43
CA ILE A 24 -7.17 -8.90 -3.00
C ILE A 24 -8.06 -9.54 -4.06
N ASP A 25 -7.62 -9.47 -5.31
CA ASP A 25 -8.32 -10.18 -6.38
C ASP A 25 -8.32 -11.70 -6.13
N PRO A 26 -9.47 -12.39 -6.21
CA PRO A 26 -9.56 -13.83 -5.93
C PRO A 26 -8.65 -14.70 -6.80
N GLU A 27 -8.35 -14.26 -8.01
CA GLU A 27 -7.43 -14.94 -8.94
C GLU A 27 -5.96 -14.54 -8.73
N GLY A 28 -5.71 -13.60 -7.80
CA GLY A 28 -4.37 -13.10 -7.50
C GLY A 28 -3.76 -12.26 -8.62
N ARG A 29 -4.60 -11.62 -9.43
CA ARG A 29 -4.17 -10.75 -10.54
C ARG A 29 -3.68 -9.40 -10.05
N PHE A 30 -4.34 -8.83 -9.02
CA PHE A 30 -3.96 -7.55 -8.45
C PHE A 30 -4.31 -7.42 -6.94
N PHE A 31 -3.60 -6.53 -6.28
CA PHE A 31 -3.66 -6.27 -4.85
C PHE A 31 -3.62 -4.77 -4.63
N VAL A 32 -4.47 -4.26 -3.73
CA VAL A 32 -4.61 -2.83 -3.47
C VAL A 32 -4.60 -2.60 -1.96
N VAL A 33 -3.85 -1.59 -1.50
CA VAL A 33 -3.90 -1.08 -0.13
C VAL A 33 -4.05 0.44 -0.20
N ALA A 34 -4.94 0.98 0.62
CA ALA A 34 -5.22 2.40 0.73
C ALA A 34 -5.31 2.77 2.21
N ASP A 35 -4.59 3.80 2.62
CA ASP A 35 -4.61 4.39 3.95
C ASP A 35 -5.32 5.74 3.86
N GLY A 36 -6.47 5.82 4.49
CA GLY A 36 -7.37 6.95 4.40
C GLY A 36 -7.08 8.01 5.44
N MET A 37 -7.08 9.27 5.03
CA MET A 37 -6.91 10.42 5.90
C MET A 37 -8.06 11.42 5.75
N GLY A 38 -8.35 12.14 6.83
CA GLY A 38 -9.37 13.19 6.85
C GLY A 38 -10.12 13.21 8.16
N GLY A 39 -10.72 14.36 8.47
CA GLY A 39 -11.56 14.52 9.65
C GLY A 39 -12.84 13.70 9.62
N HIS A 40 -13.44 13.43 10.79
CA HIS A 40 -14.65 12.63 10.93
C HIS A 40 -14.51 11.22 10.30
N ALA A 41 -15.40 10.83 9.38
CA ALA A 41 -15.33 9.57 8.65
C ALA A 41 -14.70 9.71 7.26
N GLY A 42 -14.03 10.83 6.98
CA GLY A 42 -13.52 11.14 5.64
C GLY A 42 -12.48 10.14 5.14
N GLY A 43 -11.53 9.77 6.00
CA GLY A 43 -10.48 8.83 5.62
C GLY A 43 -11.01 7.45 5.23
N GLU A 44 -11.94 6.88 6.02
CA GLU A 44 -12.59 5.59 5.73
C GLU A 44 -13.31 5.63 4.38
N VAL A 45 -14.03 6.72 4.11
CA VAL A 45 -14.74 6.90 2.83
C VAL A 45 -13.76 7.04 1.66
N ALA A 46 -12.69 7.82 1.83
CA ALA A 46 -11.71 8.03 0.76
C ALA A 46 -10.98 6.74 0.38
N SER A 47 -10.50 5.97 1.36
CA SER A 47 -9.81 4.70 1.11
C SER A 47 -10.75 3.67 0.47
N GLN A 48 -12.01 3.59 0.93
CA GLN A 48 -12.99 2.68 0.36
C GLN A 48 -13.34 3.06 -1.10
N ILE A 49 -13.60 4.35 -1.39
CA ILE A 49 -13.84 4.83 -2.76
C ILE A 49 -12.66 4.50 -3.66
N ALA A 50 -11.43 4.71 -3.20
CA ALA A 50 -10.24 4.42 -3.97
C ALA A 50 -10.15 2.94 -4.33
N VAL A 51 -10.28 2.06 -3.33
CA VAL A 51 -10.20 0.61 -3.52
C VAL A 51 -11.30 0.11 -4.47
N ASP A 52 -12.56 0.53 -4.26
CA ASP A 52 -13.68 0.09 -5.09
C ASP A 52 -13.58 0.60 -6.53
N SER A 53 -13.14 1.85 -6.74
CA SER A 53 -12.97 2.44 -8.07
C SER A 53 -11.84 1.75 -8.85
N ILE A 54 -10.72 1.48 -8.16
CA ILE A 54 -9.57 0.77 -8.76
C ILE A 54 -9.98 -0.64 -9.12
N ARG A 55 -10.60 -1.37 -8.20
CA ARG A 55 -11.12 -2.71 -8.44
C ARG A 55 -12.02 -2.75 -9.67
N ALA A 56 -13.07 -1.92 -9.68
CA ALA A 56 -14.02 -1.89 -10.80
C ALA A 56 -13.36 -1.56 -12.14
N CYS A 57 -12.38 -0.66 -12.15
CA CYS A 57 -11.64 -0.31 -13.37
C CYS A 57 -10.76 -1.48 -13.84
N LEU A 58 -9.99 -2.10 -12.94
CA LEU A 58 -9.10 -3.20 -13.27
C LEU A 58 -9.88 -4.44 -13.73
N GLU A 59 -10.99 -4.78 -13.05
CA GLU A 59 -11.86 -5.90 -13.46
C GLU A 59 -12.49 -5.65 -14.84
N ALA A 60 -12.97 -4.44 -15.12
CA ALA A 60 -13.62 -4.12 -16.40
C ALA A 60 -12.68 -4.10 -17.60
N LEU A 61 -11.42 -3.72 -17.42
CA LEU A 61 -10.44 -3.55 -18.49
C LEU A 61 -9.38 -4.67 -18.50
N TRP A 62 -9.58 -5.73 -17.70
CA TRP A 62 -8.57 -6.76 -17.52
C TRP A 62 -8.24 -7.49 -18.82
N ASP A 63 -9.23 -7.81 -19.63
CA ASP A 63 -9.07 -8.56 -20.88
C ASP A 63 -8.80 -7.67 -22.10
N ASP A 64 -8.72 -6.36 -21.90
CA ASP A 64 -8.39 -5.42 -22.97
C ASP A 64 -6.88 -5.47 -23.30
N GLU A 65 -6.53 -5.09 -24.53
CA GLU A 65 -5.13 -4.98 -25.00
C GLU A 65 -4.37 -3.78 -24.39
N THR A 66 -4.87 -3.26 -23.26
CA THR A 66 -4.30 -2.10 -22.56
C THR A 66 -3.02 -2.51 -21.83
N THR A 67 -1.98 -1.69 -21.94
CA THR A 67 -0.73 -1.92 -21.20
C THR A 67 -0.93 -1.80 -19.69
N PRO A 68 -0.12 -2.52 -18.86
CA PRO A 68 -0.21 -2.39 -17.41
C PRO A 68 -0.08 -0.95 -16.92
N GLN A 69 0.77 -0.15 -17.57
CA GLN A 69 0.96 1.27 -17.25
C GLN A 69 -0.33 2.06 -17.46
N GLN A 70 -0.95 1.93 -18.61
CA GLN A 70 -2.19 2.64 -18.93
C GLN A 70 -3.34 2.18 -18.04
N LEU A 71 -3.46 0.86 -17.84
CA LEU A 71 -4.49 0.27 -16.98
C LEU A 71 -4.43 0.81 -15.54
N MET A 72 -3.23 0.86 -14.95
CA MET A 72 -3.03 1.41 -13.62
C MET A 72 -3.27 2.92 -13.58
N GLN A 73 -2.83 3.66 -14.59
CA GLN A 73 -3.04 5.10 -14.68
C GLN A 73 -4.53 5.45 -14.77
N ASP A 74 -5.29 4.71 -15.58
CA ASP A 74 -6.74 4.89 -15.72
C ASP A 74 -7.46 4.57 -14.42
N ALA A 75 -7.07 3.48 -13.74
CA ALA A 75 -7.66 3.09 -12.47
C ALA A 75 -7.45 4.15 -11.39
N ILE A 76 -6.24 4.70 -11.26
CA ILE A 76 -5.92 5.75 -10.29
C ILE A 76 -6.63 7.05 -10.65
N SER A 77 -6.66 7.44 -11.92
CA SER A 77 -7.36 8.64 -12.35
C SER A 77 -8.86 8.58 -12.03
N LYS A 78 -9.50 7.43 -12.28
CA LYS A 78 -10.91 7.21 -11.92
C LYS A 78 -11.14 7.27 -10.41
N ALA A 79 -10.24 6.65 -9.62
CA ALA A 79 -10.33 6.68 -8.16
C ALA A 79 -10.20 8.10 -7.62
N ASN A 80 -9.22 8.86 -8.10
CA ASN A 80 -9.02 10.25 -7.70
C ASN A 80 -10.25 11.12 -8.03
N GLN A 81 -10.79 10.98 -9.24
CA GLN A 81 -11.97 11.72 -9.64
C GLN A 81 -13.21 11.35 -8.81
N ALA A 82 -13.36 10.06 -8.45
CA ALA A 82 -14.47 9.62 -7.60
C ALA A 82 -14.39 10.23 -6.19
N ILE A 83 -13.20 10.33 -5.60
CA ILE A 83 -13.00 11.00 -4.32
C ILE A 83 -13.32 12.49 -4.43
N ILE A 84 -12.84 13.18 -5.45
CA ILE A 84 -13.09 14.62 -5.68
C ILE A 84 -14.60 14.88 -5.85
N ASN A 85 -15.30 14.03 -6.59
CA ASN A 85 -16.75 14.14 -6.76
C ASN A 85 -17.49 13.99 -5.43
N ASP A 86 -17.09 12.99 -4.60
CA ASP A 86 -17.71 12.80 -3.29
C ASP A 86 -17.44 13.99 -2.35
N GLN A 87 -16.24 14.58 -2.38
CA GLN A 87 -15.91 15.80 -1.62
C GLN A 87 -16.82 16.97 -2.01
N ALA A 88 -17.12 17.12 -3.30
CA ALA A 88 -18.01 18.17 -3.80
C ALA A 88 -19.47 17.96 -3.34
N ASP A 89 -19.94 16.72 -3.32
CA ASP A 89 -21.28 16.36 -2.89
C ASP A 89 -21.44 16.39 -1.36
N HIS A 90 -20.34 16.26 -0.61
CA HIS A 90 -20.35 16.16 0.85
C HIS A 90 -19.30 17.09 1.50
N PRO A 91 -19.60 18.38 1.67
CA PRO A 91 -18.64 19.38 2.20
C PRO A 91 -18.02 19.06 3.56
N VAL A 92 -18.68 18.24 4.39
CA VAL A 92 -18.18 17.82 5.71
C VAL A 92 -16.92 16.94 5.64
N ARG A 93 -16.59 16.39 4.46
CA ARG A 93 -15.38 15.59 4.19
C ARG A 93 -14.60 16.09 2.99
N SER A 94 -14.68 17.39 2.71
CA SER A 94 -13.99 18.03 1.59
C SER A 94 -12.46 17.96 1.66
N ASP A 95 -11.89 17.61 2.81
CA ASP A 95 -10.46 17.46 3.07
C ASP A 95 -10.00 16.00 3.09
N MET A 96 -10.90 15.04 2.79
CA MET A 96 -10.53 13.63 2.78
C MET A 96 -9.57 13.30 1.65
N GLY A 97 -8.72 12.32 1.90
CA GLY A 97 -7.80 11.78 0.91
C GLY A 97 -7.36 10.38 1.29
N THR A 98 -6.54 9.77 0.46
CA THR A 98 -5.99 8.45 0.76
C THR A 98 -4.67 8.23 0.05
N THR A 99 -3.81 7.42 0.64
CA THR A 99 -2.69 6.79 -0.07
C THR A 99 -3.20 5.70 -1.00
N ILE A 100 -2.35 5.19 -1.84
CA ILE A 100 -2.63 3.99 -2.62
C ILE A 100 -1.34 3.24 -2.97
N VAL A 101 -1.38 1.92 -2.88
CA VAL A 101 -0.40 1.02 -3.48
C VAL A 101 -1.15 -0.04 -4.27
N ILE A 102 -0.79 -0.20 -5.54
CA ILE A 102 -1.31 -1.26 -6.41
C ILE A 102 -0.13 -2.15 -6.82
N LEU A 103 -0.26 -3.46 -6.60
CA LEU A 103 0.59 -4.50 -7.17
C LEU A 103 -0.27 -5.32 -8.14
N LEU A 104 0.15 -5.42 -9.39
CA LEU A 104 -0.60 -6.07 -10.46
C LEU A 104 0.32 -7.06 -11.19
N PHE A 105 -0.21 -8.23 -11.53
CA PHE A 105 0.52 -9.23 -12.33
C PHE A 105 -0.13 -9.36 -13.70
N ARG A 106 0.60 -8.98 -14.75
CA ARG A 106 0.20 -9.18 -16.13
C ARG A 106 1.19 -10.13 -16.79
N ASP A 107 0.70 -11.21 -17.38
CA ASP A 107 1.54 -12.25 -18.00
C ASP A 107 2.65 -12.76 -17.05
N GLU A 108 2.30 -13.01 -15.79
CA GLU A 108 3.20 -13.41 -14.70
C GLU A 108 4.25 -12.35 -14.31
N GLN A 109 4.26 -11.18 -14.96
CA GLN A 109 5.15 -10.07 -14.66
C GLN A 109 4.50 -9.09 -13.69
N PRO A 110 5.10 -8.81 -12.51
CA PRO A 110 4.56 -7.85 -11.57
C PRO A 110 4.87 -6.41 -11.96
N TRP A 111 3.86 -5.57 -11.77
CA TRP A 111 3.90 -4.13 -11.95
C TRP A 111 3.38 -3.47 -10.67
N TYR A 112 3.90 -2.32 -10.32
CA TYR A 112 3.36 -1.54 -9.22
C TYR A 112 3.27 -0.07 -9.54
N CYS A 113 2.37 0.59 -8.84
CA CYS A 113 2.35 2.05 -8.70
C CYS A 113 1.88 2.40 -7.29
N HIS A 114 2.22 3.60 -6.84
CA HIS A 114 1.81 4.07 -5.52
C HIS A 114 1.70 5.59 -5.47
N ILE A 115 0.93 6.07 -4.49
CA ILE A 115 0.85 7.47 -4.06
C ILE A 115 0.78 7.48 -2.54
N GLY A 116 1.57 8.32 -1.90
CA GLY A 116 1.63 8.43 -0.44
C GLY A 116 2.80 7.68 0.14
N ASP A 117 2.66 7.23 1.39
CA ASP A 117 3.67 6.58 2.21
C ASP A 117 3.30 5.17 2.67
N SER A 118 2.17 4.64 2.20
CA SER A 118 1.95 3.20 2.18
C SER A 118 2.99 2.55 1.27
N ARG A 119 3.54 1.40 1.69
CA ARG A 119 4.76 0.86 1.10
C ARG A 119 4.58 -0.48 0.43
N LEU A 120 5.40 -0.70 -0.60
CA LEU A 120 5.67 -1.99 -1.19
C LEU A 120 7.10 -2.41 -0.87
N TYR A 121 7.24 -3.61 -0.28
CA TYR A 121 8.52 -4.26 -0.01
C TYR A 121 8.65 -5.55 -0.81
N ARG A 122 9.91 -5.90 -1.12
CA ARG A 122 10.29 -7.23 -1.63
C ARG A 122 11.26 -7.90 -0.66
N LEU A 123 10.93 -9.10 -0.22
CA LEU A 123 11.86 -10.00 0.46
C LEU A 123 12.42 -10.97 -0.56
N ARG A 124 13.73 -10.94 -0.79
CA ARG A 124 14.49 -11.88 -1.61
C ARG A 124 15.62 -12.48 -0.79
N GLY A 125 15.55 -13.79 -0.54
CA GLY A 125 16.50 -14.45 0.36
C GLY A 125 16.53 -13.77 1.74
N PRO A 126 17.69 -13.26 2.20
CA PRO A 126 17.80 -12.58 3.48
C PRO A 126 17.41 -11.09 3.44
N LYS A 127 17.32 -10.47 2.26
CA LYS A 127 17.20 -9.03 2.11
C LYS A 127 15.73 -8.61 1.96
N LEU A 128 15.25 -7.75 2.85
CA LEU A 128 14.06 -6.94 2.66
C LEU A 128 14.46 -5.62 1.99
N GLU A 129 13.73 -5.23 0.97
CA GLU A 129 13.98 -4.02 0.20
C GLU A 129 12.68 -3.26 0.01
N GLN A 130 12.64 -2.00 0.39
CA GLN A 130 11.53 -1.12 0.05
C GLN A 130 11.63 -0.78 -1.44
N ILE A 131 10.55 -1.04 -2.19
CA ILE A 131 10.47 -0.83 -3.64
C ILE A 131 9.85 0.54 -3.95
N SER A 132 8.87 0.96 -3.14
CA SER A 132 8.22 2.27 -3.26
C SER A 132 9.02 3.35 -2.55
N ASP A 133 8.98 4.58 -3.07
CA ASP A 133 9.59 5.76 -2.43
C ASP A 133 8.49 6.57 -1.74
N ASP A 134 8.59 6.84 -0.44
CA ASP A 134 7.56 7.57 0.30
C ASP A 134 7.35 9.00 -0.27
N HIS A 135 6.12 9.35 -0.58
CA HIS A 135 5.75 10.70 -1.00
C HIS A 135 5.47 11.62 0.20
N THR A 136 6.44 11.70 1.13
CA THR A 136 6.37 12.57 2.30
C THR A 136 7.36 13.74 2.20
N TRP A 137 7.06 14.82 2.95
CA TRP A 137 8.00 15.93 3.06
C TRP A 137 9.36 15.47 3.61
N ILE A 138 9.33 14.58 4.62
CA ILE A 138 10.56 14.12 5.27
C ILE A 138 11.43 13.28 4.33
N ALA A 139 10.84 12.39 3.54
CA ALA A 139 11.57 11.61 2.54
C ALA A 139 12.24 12.53 1.51
N ARG A 140 11.52 13.56 1.05
CA ARG A 140 12.07 14.57 0.15
C ARG A 140 13.18 15.40 0.78
N ALA A 141 13.02 15.80 2.04
CA ALA A 141 14.02 16.57 2.77
C ALA A 141 15.32 15.77 2.99
N ILE A 142 15.24 14.48 3.27
CA ILE A 142 16.39 13.57 3.35
C ILE A 142 17.06 13.46 1.98
N GLN A 143 16.30 13.21 0.93
CA GLN A 143 16.82 13.07 -0.44
C GLN A 143 17.58 14.30 -0.93
N THR A 144 17.12 15.50 -0.52
CA THR A 144 17.76 16.76 -0.87
C THR A 144 18.83 17.23 0.12
N GLY A 145 19.12 16.45 1.18
CA GLY A 145 20.12 16.78 2.18
C GLY A 145 19.72 17.88 3.17
N VAL A 146 18.43 18.28 3.20
CA VAL A 146 17.91 19.30 4.13
C VAL A 146 17.77 18.78 5.55
N VAL A 147 17.46 17.47 5.70
CA VAL A 147 17.34 16.80 7.00
C VAL A 147 18.20 15.54 6.99
N ASN A 148 18.92 15.31 8.10
CA ASN A 148 19.66 14.07 8.27
C ASN A 148 18.70 12.89 8.57
N PRO A 149 18.96 11.67 8.08
CA PRO A 149 18.11 10.51 8.35
C PRO A 149 17.90 10.22 9.86
N GLU A 150 18.86 10.56 10.70
CA GLU A 150 18.78 10.36 12.16
C GLU A 150 17.74 11.30 12.81
N ASP A 151 17.62 12.53 12.31
CA ASP A 151 16.70 13.55 12.82
C ASP A 151 15.25 13.36 12.30
N ALA A 152 15.11 12.62 11.21
CA ALA A 152 13.85 12.44 10.51
C ALA A 152 12.74 11.82 11.40
N LYS A 153 13.10 10.84 12.24
CA LYS A 153 12.16 10.12 13.11
C LYS A 153 11.46 11.00 14.14
N SER A 154 12.12 12.07 14.57
CA SER A 154 11.59 13.03 15.54
C SER A 154 11.02 14.29 14.89
N HIS A 155 11.09 14.42 13.56
CA HIS A 155 10.69 15.63 12.87
C HIS A 155 9.16 15.84 12.92
N PRO A 156 8.66 17.06 13.24
CA PRO A 156 7.22 17.34 13.35
C PRO A 156 6.43 17.03 12.06
N TRP A 157 7.06 17.17 10.90
CA TRP A 157 6.44 16.97 9.58
C TRP A 157 6.72 15.59 8.97
N ARG A 158 7.11 14.59 9.78
CA ARG A 158 7.44 13.26 9.28
C ARG A 158 6.27 12.54 8.56
N HIS A 159 5.02 12.86 8.97
CA HIS A 159 3.81 12.30 8.36
C HIS A 159 3.16 13.21 7.31
N MET A 160 3.81 14.35 6.95
CA MET A 160 3.25 15.28 5.98
C MET A 160 3.38 14.73 4.58
N LEU A 161 2.26 14.29 4.00
CA LEU A 161 2.20 13.81 2.64
C LEU A 161 2.36 14.95 1.63
N LEU A 162 3.15 14.69 0.61
CA LEU A 162 3.29 15.56 -0.57
C LEU A 162 2.33 15.17 -1.69
N GLN A 163 1.87 13.93 -1.70
CA GLN A 163 0.93 13.40 -2.68
C GLN A 163 -0.05 12.42 -2.02
N CYS A 164 -1.32 12.56 -2.33
CA CYS A 164 -2.40 11.63 -1.96
C CYS A 164 -3.51 11.73 -3.01
N LEU A 165 -4.41 10.75 -3.07
CA LEU A 165 -5.65 10.84 -3.84
C LEU A 165 -6.65 11.77 -3.15
N GLY A 166 -7.60 12.31 -3.91
CA GLY A 166 -8.55 13.32 -3.46
C GLY A 166 -8.08 14.75 -3.71
N ARG A 167 -7.09 14.95 -4.57
CA ARG A 167 -6.53 16.26 -4.91
C ARG A 167 -6.52 16.49 -6.41
N GLU A 168 -6.72 17.74 -6.83
CA GLU A 168 -6.68 18.12 -8.24
C GLU A 168 -5.26 18.12 -8.82
N ASP A 169 -4.24 18.32 -7.95
CA ASP A 169 -2.83 18.44 -8.33
C ASP A 169 -2.06 17.12 -8.33
N VAL A 170 -2.76 15.98 -8.33
CA VAL A 170 -2.13 14.65 -8.41
C VAL A 170 -1.33 14.55 -9.71
N LYS A 171 -0.03 14.35 -9.56
CA LYS A 171 0.87 14.19 -10.71
C LYS A 171 0.62 12.85 -11.40
N SER A 172 0.94 12.78 -12.70
CA SER A 172 0.89 11.52 -13.43
C SER A 172 1.76 10.46 -12.74
N ILE A 173 1.18 9.30 -12.49
CA ILE A 173 1.82 8.20 -11.80
C ILE A 173 2.41 7.28 -12.84
N SER A 174 3.67 6.92 -12.68
CA SER A 174 4.29 5.90 -13.52
C SER A 174 4.20 4.54 -12.86
N ALA A 175 3.50 3.62 -13.49
CA ALA A 175 3.61 2.21 -13.15
C ALA A 175 5.00 1.70 -13.54
N ARG A 176 5.60 0.92 -12.65
CA ARG A 176 6.95 0.35 -12.82
C ARG A 176 6.89 -1.17 -12.79
N GLU A 177 7.63 -1.78 -13.68
CA GLU A 177 7.86 -3.21 -13.67
C GLU A 177 8.80 -3.59 -12.51
N ILE A 178 8.55 -4.74 -11.88
CA ILE A 178 9.39 -5.27 -10.80
C ILE A 178 9.93 -6.62 -11.22
N GLU A 179 11.20 -6.85 -10.96
CA GLU A 179 11.78 -8.18 -11.10
C GLU A 179 11.19 -9.14 -10.06
N TRP A 180 10.74 -10.32 -10.52
CA TRP A 180 10.10 -11.35 -9.71
C TRP A 180 10.77 -12.70 -9.89
N GLN A 181 11.22 -13.31 -8.81
CA GLN A 181 11.93 -14.59 -8.84
C GLN A 181 11.24 -15.61 -7.91
N PRO A 182 11.40 -16.93 -8.19
CA PRO A 182 10.94 -17.97 -7.28
C PRO A 182 11.49 -17.77 -5.86
N GLY A 183 10.60 -17.81 -4.87
CA GLY A 183 10.95 -17.58 -3.47
C GLY A 183 10.87 -16.13 -3.02
N ASP A 184 10.64 -15.16 -3.92
CA ASP A 184 10.36 -13.78 -3.53
C ASP A 184 9.02 -13.67 -2.78
N ARG A 185 8.96 -12.70 -1.88
CA ARG A 185 7.72 -12.31 -1.22
C ARG A 185 7.56 -10.80 -1.31
N PHE A 186 6.41 -10.35 -1.76
CA PHE A 186 6.00 -8.96 -1.64
C PHE A 186 5.18 -8.74 -0.37
N LEU A 187 5.37 -7.59 0.25
CA LEU A 187 4.54 -7.07 1.32
C LEU A 187 4.07 -5.67 0.89
N ILE A 188 2.77 -5.46 0.91
CA ILE A 188 2.15 -4.14 0.80
C ILE A 188 1.60 -3.81 2.18
N CYS A 189 1.84 -2.60 2.68
CA CYS A 189 1.34 -2.20 3.99
C CYS A 189 1.07 -0.69 4.08
N SER A 190 0.16 -0.31 4.98
CA SER A 190 0.01 1.06 5.45
C SER A 190 1.15 1.44 6.40
N ASP A 191 1.26 2.73 6.72
CA ASP A 191 2.32 3.28 7.58
C ASP A 191 2.23 2.79 9.02
N GLY A 192 1.04 2.43 9.52
CA GLY A 192 0.86 1.88 10.86
C GLY A 192 1.65 0.59 11.14
N LEU A 193 2.04 -0.15 10.10
CA LEU A 193 3.00 -1.25 10.27
C LEU A 193 4.41 -0.72 10.47
N THR A 194 4.87 0.18 9.62
CA THR A 194 6.27 0.63 9.54
C THR A 194 6.62 1.67 10.60
N GLU A 195 5.64 2.32 11.19
CA GLU A 195 5.83 3.16 12.38
C GLU A 195 6.14 2.34 13.64
N GLU A 196 5.63 1.13 13.72
CA GLU A 196 5.82 0.25 14.87
C GLU A 196 6.92 -0.79 14.67
N LEU A 197 7.16 -1.25 13.45
CA LEU A 197 8.14 -2.29 13.14
C LEU A 197 9.26 -1.77 12.25
N THR A 198 10.50 -2.09 12.66
CA THR A 198 11.67 -1.88 11.79
C THR A 198 11.70 -2.91 10.66
N ASP A 199 12.38 -2.59 9.56
CA ASP A 199 12.56 -3.48 8.42
C ASP A 199 13.14 -4.85 8.81
N ASP A 200 14.06 -4.90 9.79
CA ASP A 200 14.61 -6.16 10.30
C ASP A 200 13.54 -7.05 10.96
N ARG A 201 12.60 -6.45 11.69
CA ARG A 201 11.49 -7.19 12.30
C ARG A 201 10.49 -7.69 11.26
N ILE A 202 10.16 -6.85 10.30
CA ILE A 202 9.31 -7.21 9.16
C ILE A 202 9.96 -8.38 8.39
N ALA A 203 11.25 -8.27 8.08
CA ALA A 203 12.02 -9.32 7.42
C ALA A 203 12.03 -10.61 8.23
N HIS A 204 12.18 -10.54 9.56
CA HIS A 204 12.15 -11.70 10.43
C HIS A 204 10.81 -12.45 10.35
N HIS A 205 9.69 -11.75 10.45
CA HIS A 205 8.35 -12.36 10.35
C HIS A 205 8.15 -13.01 8.97
N LEU A 206 8.49 -12.30 7.89
CA LEU A 206 8.33 -12.82 6.53
C LEU A 206 9.21 -14.03 6.24
N LYS A 207 10.40 -14.14 6.86
CA LYS A 207 11.30 -15.31 6.73
C LYS A 207 10.84 -16.50 7.56
N SER A 208 10.40 -16.24 8.80
CA SER A 208 10.09 -17.29 9.77
C SER A 208 8.75 -17.94 9.51
N ILE A 209 7.77 -17.20 8.96
CA ILE A 209 6.39 -17.65 8.77
C ILE A 209 6.09 -17.75 7.28
N ARG A 210 6.07 -18.98 6.75
CA ARG A 210 5.83 -19.22 5.31
C ARG A 210 4.40 -18.95 4.88
N ASN A 211 3.43 -19.34 5.69
CA ASN A 211 2.02 -19.11 5.39
C ASN A 211 1.69 -17.63 5.39
N CYS A 212 1.15 -17.09 4.28
CA CYS A 212 0.87 -15.67 4.11
C CYS A 212 -0.13 -15.14 5.13
N GLN A 213 -1.21 -15.90 5.44
CA GLN A 213 -2.22 -15.48 6.40
C GLN A 213 -1.65 -15.39 7.83
N GLN A 214 -0.87 -16.38 8.24
CA GLN A 214 -0.22 -16.38 9.56
C GLN A 214 0.83 -15.27 9.65
N ALA A 215 1.58 -15.02 8.58
CA ALA A 215 2.57 -13.94 8.56
C ALA A 215 1.90 -12.56 8.63
N ALA A 216 0.78 -12.35 7.93
CA ALA A 216 0.02 -11.10 7.99
C ALA A 216 -0.50 -10.84 9.42
N GLN A 217 -1.10 -11.83 10.05
CA GLN A 217 -1.58 -11.73 11.43
C GLN A 217 -0.44 -11.47 12.43
N ALA A 218 0.69 -12.18 12.28
CA ALA A 218 1.84 -12.01 13.17
C ALA A 218 2.48 -10.61 13.05
N LEU A 219 2.49 -10.01 11.85
CA LEU A 219 2.93 -8.63 11.64
C LEU A 219 2.02 -7.64 12.36
N ILE A 220 0.70 -7.77 12.21
CA ILE A 220 -0.28 -6.91 12.88
C ILE A 220 -0.13 -7.03 14.41
N GLU A 221 -0.14 -8.24 14.95
CA GLU A 221 0.01 -8.44 16.41
C GLU A 221 1.35 -7.90 16.93
N SER A 222 2.44 -8.06 16.16
CA SER A 222 3.73 -7.51 16.54
C SER A 222 3.73 -5.97 16.55
N ALA A 223 3.03 -5.31 15.63
CA ALA A 223 2.86 -3.86 15.61
C ALA A 223 1.98 -3.39 16.78
N LYS A 224 0.87 -4.06 17.06
CA LYS A 224 -0.01 -3.77 18.20
C LYS A 224 0.73 -3.87 19.55
N LEU A 225 1.56 -4.89 19.73
CA LEU A 225 2.39 -5.05 20.94
C LEU A 225 3.42 -3.93 21.14
N ARG A 226 3.69 -3.12 20.11
CA ARG A 226 4.61 -1.99 20.16
C ARG A 226 3.94 -0.63 20.30
N GLY A 227 2.65 -0.63 20.31
CA GLY A 227 1.84 0.57 20.48
C GLY A 227 0.55 0.51 19.68
N GLY A 228 0.63 0.06 18.41
CA GLY A 228 -0.51 -0.02 17.52
C GLY A 228 -1.22 1.33 17.42
N ARG A 229 -0.47 2.40 17.25
CA ARG A 229 -0.96 3.79 17.36
C ARG A 229 -1.86 4.16 16.19
N ASP A 230 -1.73 3.46 15.07
CA ASP A 230 -2.55 3.67 13.87
C ASP A 230 -3.23 2.41 13.39
N ASN A 231 -4.06 2.54 12.34
CA ASN A 231 -4.62 1.43 11.58
C ASN A 231 -3.48 0.66 10.92
N ILE A 232 -3.57 -0.66 10.87
CA ILE A 232 -2.48 -1.51 10.38
C ILE A 232 -3.05 -2.44 9.32
N THR A 233 -2.63 -2.25 8.09
CA THR A 233 -3.04 -3.09 6.96
C THR A 233 -1.83 -3.71 6.28
N VAL A 234 -1.90 -5.01 6.01
CA VAL A 234 -0.86 -5.76 5.34
C VAL A 234 -1.45 -6.71 4.30
N VAL A 235 -0.82 -6.78 3.14
CA VAL A 235 -1.09 -7.78 2.10
C VAL A 235 0.23 -8.42 1.72
N ILE A 236 0.29 -9.76 1.77
CA ILE A 236 1.48 -10.54 1.44
C ILE A 236 1.21 -11.37 0.19
N VAL A 237 2.12 -11.32 -0.78
CA VAL A 237 2.09 -12.12 -1.99
C VAL A 237 3.40 -12.90 -2.10
N SER A 238 3.33 -14.22 -2.20
CA SER A 238 4.48 -15.12 -2.24
C SER A 238 4.49 -15.94 -3.53
N ASN A 239 5.66 -16.09 -4.11
CA ASN A 239 5.90 -17.01 -5.19
C ASN A 239 6.31 -18.37 -4.63
N GLU A 240 5.48 -19.39 -4.82
CA GLU A 240 5.87 -20.75 -4.40
C GLU A 240 7.11 -21.22 -5.16
N LEU A 241 8.12 -21.66 -4.41
CA LEU A 241 9.14 -22.51 -4.98
C LEU A 241 8.45 -23.82 -5.40
N ASN A 242 8.49 -24.16 -6.68
CA ASN A 242 8.11 -25.51 -7.12
C ASN A 242 9.02 -26.52 -6.41
N THR A 243 8.53 -27.10 -5.31
CA THR A 243 9.24 -28.18 -4.58
C THR A 243 9.04 -29.53 -5.25
N ASN A 244 8.71 -29.57 -6.51
CA ASN A 244 8.63 -30.79 -7.32
C ASN A 244 9.89 -30.90 -8.22
N SER A 245 10.98 -31.35 -7.62
CA SER A 245 12.11 -31.97 -8.32
C SER A 245 12.80 -32.97 -7.38
#